data_192b90c01f634aff6a5dbef7ecf5307a
#
_entry.id   192b90c01f634aff6a5dbef7ecf5307a
#
_cell.length_a   1.000
_cell.length_b   1.000
_cell.length_c   1.000
_cell.angle_alpha   90.00
_cell.angle_beta   90.00
_cell.angle_gamma   90.00
#
_symmetry.space_group_name_H-M   'P 1'
#
loop_
_entity.id
_entity.type
_entity.pdbx_description
1 polymer ?
#
loop_
_entity_poly.entity_id
_entity_poly.type
_entity_poly.pdbx_seq_one_letter_code
_entity_poly.pdbx_strand_id
1 'polypeptide(L)'
;MQVRSRGDYEIAGREIVAEGADLRVSVLTLAEGQCVPWHYHSAITDSFVCLEGPMVVETRAPRRLYRLEPGERCAVPPKTAHYVHGEDGGACKFLIVQGVGIYDFVPVG
;
A
#
# COMPACT_ATOMS: atom_id res chain seq x y z
N MET A 1 1.18 -13.81 13.61
CA MET A 1 -0.25 -13.45 13.73
C MET A 1 -0.64 -12.50 12.62
N GLN A 2 -1.77 -12.73 12.02
CA GLN A 2 -2.27 -11.84 10.97
C GLN A 2 -3.23 -10.83 11.57
N VAL A 3 -3.24 -9.62 11.03
CA VAL A 3 -4.13 -8.56 11.46
C VAL A 3 -5.03 -8.17 10.30
N ARG A 4 -6.25 -7.76 10.63
CA ARG A 4 -7.19 -7.27 9.64
C ARG A 4 -7.05 -5.77 9.54
N SER A 5 -6.86 -5.27 8.33
CA SER A 5 -6.75 -3.85 8.06
C SER A 5 -8.09 -3.28 7.64
N ARG A 6 -8.16 -1.98 7.42
CA ARG A 6 -9.36 -1.35 6.85
C ARG A 6 -9.61 -1.94 5.47
N GLY A 7 -10.88 -2.07 5.08
CA GLY A 7 -11.26 -2.63 3.80
C GLY A 7 -11.31 -4.14 3.77
N ASP A 8 -11.27 -4.78 4.93
CA ASP A 8 -11.50 -6.22 5.07
C ASP A 8 -10.50 -7.11 4.33
N TYR A 9 -9.24 -6.74 4.34
CA TYR A 9 -8.17 -7.62 3.87
C TYR A 9 -7.20 -7.91 5.00
N GLU A 10 -6.48 -9.02 4.89
CA GLU A 10 -5.56 -9.46 5.92
C GLU A 10 -4.12 -9.17 5.52
N ILE A 11 -3.35 -8.70 6.48
CA ILE A 11 -1.90 -8.49 6.33
C ILE A 11 -1.20 -9.08 7.55
N ALA A 12 0.09 -9.39 7.41
CA ALA A 12 0.86 -9.96 8.50
C ALA A 12 1.13 -8.96 9.61
N GLY A 13 1.28 -7.68 9.27
CA GLY A 13 1.51 -6.67 10.28
C GLY A 13 1.29 -5.26 9.78
N ARG A 14 0.96 -4.39 10.73
CA ARG A 14 0.88 -2.95 10.52
C ARG A 14 1.45 -2.26 11.74
N GLU A 15 2.39 -1.37 11.52
CA GLU A 15 2.98 -0.55 12.59
C GLU A 15 2.76 0.91 12.22
N ILE A 16 2.09 1.66 13.09
CA ILE A 16 1.90 3.10 12.89
C ILE A 16 3.18 3.80 13.35
N VAL A 17 3.83 4.50 12.44
CA VAL A 17 5.05 5.25 12.73
C VAL A 17 4.71 6.66 13.21
N ALA A 18 3.76 7.31 12.52
CA ALA A 18 3.32 8.65 12.86
C ALA A 18 1.94 8.87 12.29
N GLU A 19 1.12 9.63 12.99
CA GLU A 19 -0.25 9.85 12.56
C GLU A 19 -0.74 11.22 13.01
N GLY A 20 -1.39 11.92 12.09
CA GLY A 20 -2.08 13.18 12.36
C GLY A 20 -3.45 13.15 11.72
N ALA A 21 -4.15 14.27 11.74
CA ALA A 21 -5.51 14.35 11.20
C ALA A 21 -5.56 14.12 9.69
N ASP A 22 -4.50 14.48 8.98
CA ASP A 22 -4.45 14.46 7.52
C ASP A 22 -3.25 13.69 6.96
N LEU A 23 -2.55 12.94 7.82
CA LEU A 23 -1.36 12.19 7.41
C LEU A 23 -1.22 10.95 8.29
N ARG A 24 -0.88 9.84 7.64
CA ARG A 24 -0.55 8.62 8.37
C ARG A 24 0.65 7.96 7.72
N VAL A 25 1.62 7.58 8.56
CA VAL A 25 2.83 6.88 8.14
C VAL A 25 2.83 5.53 8.84
N SER A 26 2.89 4.45 8.07
CA SER A 26 2.85 3.10 8.62
C SER A 26 3.88 2.22 7.93
N VAL A 27 4.28 1.16 8.62
CA VAL A 27 5.01 0.05 8.02
C VAL A 27 4.04 -1.12 7.90
N LEU A 28 3.85 -1.62 6.69
CA LEU A 28 3.01 -2.77 6.42
C LEU A 28 3.87 -3.96 6.05
N THR A 29 3.49 -5.13 6.58
CA THR A 29 4.12 -6.39 6.25
C THR A 29 3.09 -7.30 5.59
N LEU A 30 3.39 -7.77 4.39
CA LEU A 30 2.59 -8.76 3.68
C LEU A 30 3.33 -10.09 3.74
N ALA A 31 2.67 -11.12 4.26
CA ALA A 31 3.20 -12.46 4.18
C ALA A 31 3.00 -13.01 2.77
N GLU A 32 3.63 -14.14 2.48
CA GLU A 32 3.43 -14.82 1.21
C GLU A 32 1.93 -15.01 0.95
N GLY A 33 1.49 -14.68 -0.25
CA GLY A 33 0.10 -14.81 -0.67
C GLY A 33 -0.81 -13.66 -0.24
N GLN A 34 -0.33 -12.73 0.55
CA GLN A 34 -1.14 -11.59 0.97
C GLN A 34 -0.98 -10.42 0.02
N CYS A 35 -1.97 -9.56 -0.03
CA CYS A 35 -1.95 -8.37 -0.88
C CYS A 35 -2.81 -7.27 -0.28
N VAL A 36 -2.59 -6.04 -0.74
CA VAL A 36 -3.56 -4.96 -0.55
C VAL A 36 -4.40 -4.94 -1.82
N PRO A 37 -5.69 -5.32 -1.74
CA PRO A 37 -6.50 -5.49 -2.94
C PRO A 37 -6.78 -4.17 -3.65
N TRP A 38 -7.30 -4.27 -4.87
CA TRP A 38 -7.59 -3.10 -5.70
C TRP A 38 -8.49 -2.12 -4.95
N HIS A 39 -8.04 -0.88 -4.84
CA HIS A 39 -8.76 0.20 -4.17
C HIS A 39 -8.20 1.54 -4.65
N TYR A 40 -8.92 2.62 -4.32
CA TYR A 40 -8.38 3.96 -4.48
C TYR A 40 -8.69 4.79 -3.23
N HIS A 41 -8.02 5.91 -3.11
CA HIS A 41 -8.30 6.91 -2.08
C HIS A 41 -8.80 8.17 -2.76
N SER A 42 -9.79 8.84 -2.16
CA SER A 42 -10.41 10.00 -2.80
C SER A 42 -9.54 11.25 -2.73
N ALA A 43 -8.79 11.43 -1.64
CA ALA A 43 -8.11 12.70 -1.36
C ALA A 43 -6.62 12.58 -1.09
N ILE A 44 -6.12 11.40 -0.72
CA ILE A 44 -4.71 11.24 -0.34
C ILE A 44 -3.90 10.62 -1.46
N THR A 45 -2.59 10.88 -1.41
CA THR A 45 -1.60 10.15 -2.19
C THR A 45 -1.05 9.02 -1.33
N ASP A 46 -0.89 7.82 -1.91
CA ASP A 46 -0.16 6.74 -1.28
C ASP A 46 1.27 6.75 -1.80
N SER A 47 2.23 6.98 -0.91
CA SER A 47 3.65 6.92 -1.27
C SER A 47 4.26 5.69 -0.61
N PHE A 48 4.95 4.88 -1.41
CA PHE A 48 5.50 3.60 -0.97
C PHE A 48 7.03 3.66 -1.01
N VAL A 49 7.66 3.15 0.05
CA VAL A 49 9.11 2.90 0.06
C VAL A 49 9.30 1.43 0.41
N CYS A 50 9.90 0.67 -0.49
CA CYS A 50 10.15 -0.75 -0.24
C CYS A 50 11.23 -0.91 0.83
N LEU A 51 10.96 -1.73 1.84
CA LEU A 51 11.94 -2.06 2.89
C LEU A 51 12.48 -3.47 2.70
N GLU A 52 11.60 -4.42 2.41
CA GLU A 52 11.96 -5.81 2.10
C GLU A 52 11.10 -6.24 0.93
N GLY A 53 11.70 -6.79 -0.09
CA GLY A 53 10.94 -7.12 -1.27
C GLY A 53 11.62 -8.18 -2.13
N PRO A 54 11.39 -8.10 -3.44
CA PRO A 54 10.76 -6.99 -4.18
C PRO A 54 9.26 -6.88 -3.94
N MET A 55 8.74 -5.67 -4.01
CA MET A 55 7.30 -5.42 -3.97
C MET A 55 6.84 -4.88 -5.32
N VAL A 56 5.55 -5.00 -5.58
CA VAL A 56 4.95 -4.52 -6.82
C VAL A 56 3.72 -3.68 -6.48
N VAL A 57 3.64 -2.51 -7.11
CA VAL A 57 2.47 -1.65 -7.05
C VAL A 57 1.92 -1.55 -8.47
N GLU A 58 0.67 -1.98 -8.65
CA GLU A 58 0.01 -1.92 -9.96
C GLU A 58 -1.07 -0.86 -9.92
N THR A 59 -1.24 -0.13 -11.01
CA THR A 59 -2.29 0.88 -11.13
C THR A 59 -3.14 0.61 -12.37
N ARG A 60 -4.32 1.27 -12.40
CA ARG A 60 -5.19 1.35 -13.56
C ARG A 60 -5.35 2.82 -13.95
N ALA A 61 -5.64 3.07 -15.22
CA ALA A 61 -5.97 4.39 -15.77
C ALA A 61 -5.03 5.51 -15.34
N PRO A 62 -3.75 5.46 -15.67
CA PRO A 62 -3.14 4.54 -16.61
C PRO A 62 -2.71 3.24 -15.95
N ARG A 63 -2.65 2.19 -16.74
CA ARG A 63 -2.13 0.92 -16.28
C ARG A 63 -0.61 1.01 -16.20
N ARG A 64 -0.07 0.83 -14.99
CA ARG A 64 1.37 0.82 -14.75
C ARG A 64 1.71 -0.25 -13.74
N LEU A 65 2.96 -0.67 -13.78
CA LEU A 65 3.50 -1.64 -12.83
C LEU A 65 4.82 -1.10 -12.32
N TYR A 66 4.92 -0.92 -11.01
CA TYR A 66 6.14 -0.46 -10.34
C TYR A 66 6.69 -1.61 -9.53
N ARG A 67 7.84 -2.14 -9.95
CA ARG A 67 8.56 -3.15 -9.19
C ARG A 67 9.65 -2.44 -8.39
N LEU A 68 9.59 -2.57 -7.08
CA LEU A 68 10.48 -1.84 -6.17
C LEU A 68 11.39 -2.81 -5.43
N GLU A 69 12.68 -2.58 -5.52
CA GLU A 69 13.68 -3.20 -4.65
C GLU A 69 13.80 -2.38 -3.36
N PRO A 70 14.38 -2.96 -2.28
CA PRO A 70 14.57 -2.20 -1.05
C PRO A 70 15.23 -0.85 -1.28
N GLY A 71 14.62 0.21 -0.73
CA GLY A 71 15.05 1.59 -0.89
C GLY A 71 14.42 2.32 -2.05
N GLU A 72 13.78 1.64 -2.98
CA GLU A 72 13.10 2.27 -4.10
C GLU A 72 11.68 2.67 -3.71
N ARG A 73 11.12 3.65 -4.41
CA ARG A 73 9.84 4.23 -4.04
C ARG A 73 9.00 4.60 -5.26
N CYS A 74 7.69 4.69 -5.05
CA CYS A 74 6.76 5.26 -6.01
C CYS A 74 5.60 5.90 -5.27
N ALA A 75 4.76 6.64 -5.98
CA ALA A 75 3.60 7.29 -5.40
C ALA A 75 2.41 7.10 -6.32
N VAL A 76 1.23 6.90 -5.72
CA VAL A 76 -0.04 6.75 -6.44
C VAL A 76 -0.92 7.92 -6.03
N PRO A 77 -1.33 8.77 -6.99
CA PRO A 77 -2.15 9.95 -6.67
C PRO A 77 -3.57 9.56 -6.30
N PRO A 78 -4.35 10.50 -5.76
CA PRO A 78 -5.76 10.25 -5.46
C PRO A 78 -6.54 9.77 -6.68
N LYS A 79 -7.60 9.01 -6.42
CA LYS A 79 -8.54 8.52 -7.43
C LYS A 79 -7.93 7.57 -8.46
N THR A 80 -6.77 7.00 -8.15
CA THR A 80 -6.10 6.03 -9.01
C THR A 80 -6.17 4.67 -8.32
N ALA A 81 -6.91 3.73 -8.91
CA ALA A 81 -7.03 2.39 -8.37
C ALA A 81 -5.66 1.70 -8.41
N HIS A 82 -5.31 1.03 -7.34
CA HIS A 82 -4.02 0.35 -7.24
C HIS A 82 -4.11 -0.92 -6.39
N TYR A 83 -3.10 -1.76 -6.56
CA TYR A 83 -3.02 -3.10 -5.99
C TYR A 83 -1.56 -3.32 -5.58
N VAL A 84 -1.35 -3.82 -4.37
CA VAL A 84 0.00 -3.95 -3.82
C VAL A 84 0.24 -5.39 -3.38
N HIS A 85 1.39 -5.94 -3.76
CA HIS A 85 1.74 -7.31 -3.42
C HIS A 85 3.25 -7.50 -3.49
N GLY A 86 3.75 -8.61 -2.94
CA GLY A 86 5.11 -9.02 -3.18
C GLY A 86 5.25 -9.58 -4.58
N GLU A 87 6.45 -9.54 -5.14
CA GLU A 87 6.71 -10.10 -6.47
C GLU A 87 6.40 -11.59 -6.44
N ASP A 88 5.68 -12.07 -7.45
CA ASP A 88 5.25 -13.46 -7.57
C ASP A 88 4.49 -13.97 -6.34
N GLY A 89 3.79 -13.07 -5.64
CA GLY A 89 3.06 -13.44 -4.44
C GLY A 89 3.91 -13.64 -3.21
N GLY A 90 5.19 -13.28 -3.25
CA GLY A 90 6.09 -13.42 -2.13
C GLY A 90 5.83 -12.40 -1.02
N ALA A 91 6.53 -12.57 0.10
CA ALA A 91 6.43 -11.64 1.22
C ALA A 91 7.12 -10.32 0.90
N CYS A 92 6.63 -9.24 1.48
CA CYS A 92 7.30 -7.95 1.36
C CYS A 92 6.94 -7.06 2.55
N LYS A 93 7.70 -5.98 2.70
CA LYS A 93 7.51 -5.02 3.79
C LYS A 93 7.81 -3.64 3.24
N PHE A 94 6.96 -2.68 3.57
CA PHE A 94 7.12 -1.34 2.99
C PHE A 94 6.61 -0.27 3.94
N LEU A 95 7.23 0.90 3.83
CA LEU A 95 6.73 2.11 4.45
C LEU A 95 5.69 2.71 3.52
N ILE A 96 4.55 3.11 4.07
CA ILE A 96 3.51 3.80 3.31
C ILE A 96 3.21 5.13 3.98
N VAL A 97 3.24 6.21 3.19
CA VAL A 97 2.88 7.54 3.62
C VAL A 97 1.57 7.90 2.95
N GLN A 98 0.52 8.07 3.75
CA GLN A 98 -0.84 8.31 3.27
C GLN A 98 -1.26 9.72 3.65
N GLY A 99 -1.23 10.61 2.71
CA GLY A 99 -1.54 12.03 2.92
C GLY A 99 -1.24 12.86 1.67
N VAL A 100 -1.42 14.13 1.73
CA VAL A 100 -2.04 14.88 2.83
C VAL A 100 -3.51 15.00 2.51
N GLY A 101 -4.40 14.74 3.49
CA GLY A 101 -5.85 14.79 3.29
C GLY A 101 -6.57 13.78 4.16
N ILE A 102 -7.89 13.76 4.05
CA ILE A 102 -8.71 12.83 4.82
C ILE A 102 -8.61 11.44 4.20
N TYR A 103 -8.24 10.48 5.03
CA TYR A 103 -8.11 9.08 4.59
C TYR A 103 -9.47 8.45 4.33
N ASP A 104 -9.57 7.73 3.22
CA ASP A 104 -10.65 6.79 2.97
C ASP A 104 -10.06 5.57 2.24
N PHE A 105 -10.85 4.54 2.11
CA PHE A 105 -10.45 3.32 1.39
C PHE A 105 -11.66 2.86 0.59
N VAL A 106 -11.58 2.94 -0.73
CA VAL A 106 -12.69 2.59 -1.62
C VAL A 106 -12.29 1.34 -2.41
N PRO A 107 -12.79 0.16 -2.02
CA PRO A 107 -12.45 -1.05 -2.76
C PRO A 107 -13.08 -1.06 -4.14
N VAL A 108 -12.38 -1.65 -5.11
CA VAL A 108 -12.86 -1.81 -6.49
C VAL A 108 -12.56 -3.23 -6.95
N GLY A 109 -13.34 -3.69 -7.89
CA GLY A 109 -13.20 -5.05 -8.39
C GLY A 109 -12.04 -5.30 -9.34
#